data_bedddf4424bdba93d67b0e0c34374469
#
_entry.id   bedddf4424bdba93d67b0e0c34374469
#
_cell.length_a   1.000
_cell.length_b   1.000
_cell.length_c   1.000
_cell.angle_alpha   90.00
_cell.angle_beta   90.00
_cell.angle_gamma   90.00
#
_symmetry.space_group_name_H-M   'P 1'
#
loop_
_entity.id
_entity.type
_entity.pdbx_description
1 polymer ?
#
loop_
_entity_poly.entity_id
_entity_poly.type
_entity_poly.pdbx_seq_one_letter_code
_entity_poly.pdbx_strand_id
1 'polypeptide(L)'
;MNHRTVIDVFLNLYEPIGHKPMQGGFPNIKKLVSHIFGEQYELGMDYLQLLYLRPVQKLPILLLVSEERNTGKTTFLNFLKALFQDNVTFNTNEDFRSQFNSDWAGKLLIVVDEVLLSRREDSERLKNLSTTLSYKVEAKGKDRNEISFF
;
A
#
# COMPACT_ATOMS: atom_id res chain seq x y z
N MET A 1 -15.84 -8.64 -10.82
CA MET A 1 -15.53 -8.82 -9.39
C MET A 1 -16.81 -9.10 -8.63
N ASN A 2 -16.79 -10.01 -7.67
CA ASN A 2 -17.96 -10.35 -6.87
C ASN A 2 -17.98 -9.47 -5.61
N HIS A 3 -19.03 -8.63 -5.47
CA HIS A 3 -19.19 -7.69 -4.36
C HIS A 3 -20.01 -8.25 -3.18
N ARG A 4 -20.29 -9.55 -3.18
CA ARG A 4 -21.01 -10.16 -2.06
C ARG A 4 -20.10 -10.24 -0.85
N THR A 5 -20.62 -9.90 0.32
CA THR A 5 -19.89 -9.95 1.60
C THR A 5 -19.46 -11.38 1.97
N VAL A 6 -20.22 -12.37 1.55
CA VAL A 6 -19.89 -13.79 1.73
C VAL A 6 -19.96 -14.47 0.38
N ILE A 7 -18.92 -15.20 0.03
CA ILE A 7 -18.82 -16.03 -1.17
C ILE A 7 -18.65 -17.48 -0.68
N ASP A 8 -19.67 -18.30 -0.89
CA ASP A 8 -19.79 -19.65 -0.32
C ASP A 8 -19.70 -19.59 1.22
N VAL A 9 -18.64 -20.13 1.80
CA VAL A 9 -18.37 -20.12 3.25
C VAL A 9 -17.30 -19.11 3.65
N PHE A 10 -16.78 -18.31 2.70
CA PHE A 10 -15.69 -17.38 2.93
C PHE A 10 -16.18 -15.94 3.05
N LEU A 11 -15.63 -15.22 4.03
CA LEU A 11 -15.82 -13.77 4.14
C LEU A 11 -15.02 -13.06 3.03
N ASN A 12 -15.72 -12.28 2.20
CA ASN A 12 -15.07 -11.46 1.18
C ASN A 12 -14.57 -10.17 1.81
N LEU A 13 -13.25 -10.03 1.92
CA LEU A 13 -12.57 -8.85 2.46
C LEU A 13 -12.31 -7.76 1.40
N TYR A 14 -12.87 -7.91 0.21
CA TYR A 14 -12.72 -6.91 -0.85
C TYR A 14 -13.42 -5.61 -0.48
N GLU A 15 -12.64 -4.52 -0.46
CA GLU A 15 -13.14 -3.16 -0.26
C GLU A 15 -13.20 -2.42 -1.61
N PRO A 16 -14.40 -2.13 -2.13
CA PRO A 16 -14.54 -1.44 -3.40
C PRO A 16 -14.08 0.01 -3.28
N ILE A 17 -13.38 0.50 -4.30
CA ILE A 17 -13.07 1.92 -4.43
C ILE A 17 -14.38 2.68 -4.73
N GLY A 18 -14.70 3.68 -3.91
CA GLY A 18 -16.00 4.38 -3.96
C GLY A 18 -16.16 5.34 -5.14
N HIS A 19 -15.08 5.72 -5.83
CA HIS A 19 -15.15 6.59 -6.98
C HIS A 19 -15.11 5.84 -8.30
N LYS A 20 -15.74 6.45 -9.30
CA LYS A 20 -15.75 5.94 -10.68
C LYS A 20 -14.76 6.75 -11.52
N PRO A 21 -13.93 6.09 -12.33
CA PRO A 21 -13.07 6.79 -13.27
C PRO A 21 -13.92 7.64 -14.24
N MET A 22 -13.47 8.87 -14.46
CA MET A 22 -14.04 9.77 -15.44
C MET A 22 -12.94 10.37 -16.29
N GLN A 23 -13.24 10.57 -17.59
CA GLN A 23 -12.33 11.28 -18.45
C GLN A 23 -12.29 12.76 -18.07
N GLY A 24 -11.09 13.32 -17.90
CA GLY A 24 -10.93 14.72 -17.54
C GLY A 24 -9.48 15.13 -17.40
N GLY A 25 -9.24 16.43 -17.26
CA GLY A 25 -7.92 16.95 -16.94
C GLY A 25 -7.63 16.83 -15.44
N PHE A 26 -6.38 16.49 -15.09
CA PHE A 26 -5.93 16.37 -13.70
C PHE A 26 -4.59 17.09 -13.46
N PRO A 27 -4.50 18.41 -13.74
CA PRO A 27 -3.23 19.13 -13.73
C PRO A 27 -2.55 19.15 -12.37
N ASN A 28 -3.31 19.22 -11.28
CA ASN A 28 -2.76 19.23 -9.92
C ASN A 28 -2.14 17.87 -9.55
N ILE A 29 -2.77 16.77 -9.93
CA ILE A 29 -2.23 15.42 -9.72
C ILE A 29 -0.96 15.22 -10.55
N LYS A 30 -0.98 15.63 -11.83
CA LYS A 30 0.22 15.59 -12.68
C LYS A 30 1.37 16.37 -12.05
N LYS A 31 1.09 17.58 -11.54
CA LYS A 31 2.10 18.40 -10.86
C LYS A 31 2.65 17.72 -9.60
N LEU A 32 1.80 17.11 -8.79
CA LEU A 32 2.21 16.37 -7.60
C LEU A 32 3.09 15.17 -7.96
N VAL A 33 2.67 14.34 -8.92
CA VAL A 33 3.42 13.16 -9.36
C VAL A 33 4.75 13.57 -9.97
N SER A 34 4.77 14.61 -10.83
CA SER A 34 6.01 15.15 -11.41
C SER A 34 6.96 15.68 -10.34
N HIS A 35 6.43 16.31 -9.29
CA HIS A 35 7.25 16.81 -8.18
C HIS A 35 7.90 15.66 -7.38
N ILE A 36 7.17 14.59 -7.14
CA ILE A 36 7.67 13.44 -6.34
C ILE A 36 8.65 12.58 -7.15
N PHE A 37 8.33 12.31 -8.42
CA PHE A 37 9.12 11.38 -9.26
C PHE A 37 10.18 12.09 -10.13
N GLY A 38 10.08 13.41 -10.31
CA GLY A 38 11.03 14.17 -11.12
C GLY A 38 11.17 13.60 -12.53
N GLU A 39 12.39 13.26 -12.91
CA GLU A 39 12.69 12.65 -14.22
C GLU A 39 12.04 11.28 -14.44
N GLN A 40 11.64 10.61 -13.37
CA GLN A 40 10.96 9.31 -13.41
C GLN A 40 9.43 9.45 -13.44
N TYR A 41 8.90 10.59 -13.88
CA TYR A 41 7.46 10.88 -13.90
C TYR A 41 6.64 9.80 -14.60
N GLU A 42 7.06 9.35 -15.78
CA GLU A 42 6.35 8.30 -16.54
C GLU A 42 6.32 6.97 -15.76
N LEU A 43 7.44 6.59 -15.15
CA LEU A 43 7.49 5.41 -14.29
C LEU A 43 6.54 5.54 -13.09
N GLY A 44 6.45 6.74 -12.51
CA GLY A 44 5.50 7.03 -11.42
C GLY A 44 4.06 6.89 -11.87
N MET A 45 3.71 7.38 -13.05
CA MET A 45 2.36 7.23 -13.62
C MET A 45 2.03 5.77 -13.93
N ASP A 46 2.95 5.01 -14.50
CA ASP A 46 2.80 3.59 -14.78
C ASP A 46 2.61 2.79 -13.48
N TYR A 47 3.38 3.13 -12.43
CA TYR A 47 3.24 2.52 -11.11
C TYR A 47 1.84 2.71 -10.54
N LEU A 48 1.32 3.95 -10.57
CA LEU A 48 -0.04 4.26 -10.10
C LEU A 48 -1.11 3.55 -10.94
N GLN A 49 -0.92 3.48 -12.25
CA GLN A 49 -1.83 2.78 -13.15
C GLN A 49 -1.86 1.27 -12.86
N LEU A 50 -0.71 0.66 -12.62
CA LEU A 50 -0.62 -0.76 -12.28
C LEU A 50 -1.28 -1.05 -10.93
N LEU A 51 -1.08 -0.21 -9.92
CA LEU A 51 -1.78 -0.34 -8.63
C LEU A 51 -3.30 -0.35 -8.82
N TYR A 52 -3.82 0.45 -9.73
CA TYR A 52 -5.26 0.55 -9.99
C TYR A 52 -5.79 -0.62 -10.84
N LEU A 53 -5.10 -0.94 -11.95
CA LEU A 53 -5.58 -1.93 -12.92
C LEU A 53 -5.22 -3.38 -12.55
N ARG A 54 -4.18 -3.56 -11.77
CA ARG A 54 -3.62 -4.87 -11.40
C ARG A 54 -3.33 -4.98 -9.90
N PRO A 55 -4.34 -4.81 -9.04
CA PRO A 55 -4.15 -4.71 -7.57
C PRO A 55 -3.53 -5.96 -6.94
N VAL A 56 -3.65 -7.11 -7.59
CA VAL A 56 -3.06 -8.37 -7.11
C VAL A 56 -1.61 -8.59 -7.60
N GLN A 57 -1.13 -7.75 -8.50
CA GLN A 57 0.24 -7.83 -8.98
C GLN A 57 1.18 -7.17 -7.96
N LYS A 58 2.17 -7.91 -7.48
CA LYS A 58 3.21 -7.34 -6.64
C LYS A 58 4.04 -6.34 -7.44
N LEU A 59 4.16 -5.14 -6.90
CA LEU A 59 5.01 -4.10 -7.42
C LEU A 59 6.24 -3.91 -6.53
N PRO A 60 7.33 -3.34 -7.04
CA PRO A 60 8.47 -2.94 -6.24
C PRO A 60 8.07 -2.00 -5.10
N ILE A 61 8.79 -2.07 -3.99
CA ILE A 61 8.59 -1.13 -2.87
C ILE A 61 8.98 0.27 -3.34
N LEU A 62 8.07 1.22 -3.18
CA LEU A 62 8.33 2.62 -3.44
C LEU A 62 8.96 3.27 -2.20
N LEU A 63 10.21 3.71 -2.33
CA LEU A 63 10.94 4.39 -1.27
C LEU A 63 11.08 5.88 -1.59
N LEU A 64 10.44 6.72 -0.79
CA LEU A 64 10.51 8.19 -0.92
C LEU A 64 11.53 8.75 0.07
N VAL A 65 12.65 9.24 -0.45
CA VAL A 65 13.76 9.77 0.36
C VAL A 65 13.97 11.25 0.06
N SER A 66 14.22 12.05 1.09
CA SER A 66 14.70 13.42 0.95
C SER A 66 15.49 13.82 2.19
N GLU A 67 16.47 14.68 2.02
CA GLU A 67 17.24 15.28 3.11
C GLU A 67 16.43 16.37 3.83
N GLU A 68 15.58 17.07 3.10
CA GLU A 68 14.75 18.16 3.61
C GLU A 68 13.37 17.68 4.08
N ARG A 69 12.80 18.46 5.01
CA ARG A 69 11.40 18.30 5.44
C ARG A 69 10.46 19.03 4.47
N ASN A 70 9.17 18.72 4.55
CA ASN A 70 8.10 19.37 3.75
C ASN A 70 8.27 19.27 2.23
N THR A 71 8.87 18.20 1.75
CA THR A 71 9.09 17.94 0.32
C THR A 71 7.91 17.27 -0.39
N GLY A 72 6.72 17.26 0.22
CA GLY A 72 5.49 16.73 -0.39
C GLY A 72 5.30 15.22 -0.27
N LYS A 73 6.21 14.46 0.38
CA LYS A 73 6.06 13.01 0.56
C LYS A 73 4.74 12.63 1.23
N THR A 74 4.46 13.21 2.38
CA THR A 74 3.21 12.94 3.12
C THR A 74 1.97 13.39 2.33
N THR A 75 2.06 14.48 1.55
CA THR A 75 0.99 14.91 0.65
C THR A 75 0.71 13.84 -0.42
N PHE A 76 1.76 13.25 -0.99
CA PHE A 76 1.62 12.18 -1.96
C PHE A 76 1.04 10.90 -1.33
N LEU A 77 1.48 10.53 -0.13
CA LEU A 77 0.91 9.39 0.60
C LEU A 77 -0.58 9.59 0.93
N ASN A 78 -0.96 10.80 1.35
CA ASN A 78 -2.37 11.17 1.57
C ASN A 78 -3.18 11.15 0.27
N PHE A 79 -2.59 11.55 -0.85
CA PHE A 79 -3.23 11.39 -2.17
C PHE A 79 -3.49 9.92 -2.48
N LEU A 80 -2.55 9.02 -2.22
CA LEU A 80 -2.76 7.58 -2.39
C LEU A 80 -3.89 7.06 -1.49
N LYS A 81 -3.96 7.52 -0.23
CA LYS A 81 -5.05 7.19 0.69
C LYS A 81 -6.41 7.69 0.16
N ALA A 82 -6.45 8.90 -0.37
CA ALA A 82 -7.68 9.45 -0.97
C ALA A 82 -8.11 8.67 -2.22
N LEU A 83 -7.15 8.24 -3.04
CA LEU A 83 -7.40 7.49 -4.27
C LEU A 83 -7.86 6.06 -3.99
N PHE A 84 -7.18 5.33 -3.12
CA PHE A 84 -7.43 3.91 -2.86
C PHE A 84 -8.26 3.63 -1.59
N GLN A 85 -8.58 4.66 -0.82
CA GLN A 85 -9.48 4.64 0.35
C GLN A 85 -9.05 3.58 1.39
N ASP A 86 -9.95 2.69 1.78
CA ASP A 86 -9.70 1.68 2.82
C ASP A 86 -8.75 0.54 2.38
N ASN A 87 -8.37 0.54 1.11
CA ASN A 87 -7.33 -0.34 0.60
C ASN A 87 -5.90 0.12 0.95
N VAL A 88 -5.75 1.31 1.55
CA VAL A 88 -4.47 1.84 2.02
C VAL A 88 -4.49 1.96 3.54
N THR A 89 -3.44 1.47 4.20
CA THR A 89 -3.22 1.68 5.63
C THR A 89 -1.91 2.43 5.87
N PHE A 90 -1.93 3.27 6.93
CA PHE A 90 -0.73 3.93 7.45
C PHE A 90 -0.29 3.22 8.72
N ASN A 91 0.94 2.80 8.75
CA ASN A 91 1.55 2.12 9.87
C ASN A 91 2.72 2.93 10.41
N THR A 92 2.90 2.90 11.71
CA THR A 92 4.11 3.39 12.37
C THR A 92 5.23 2.35 12.26
N ASN A 93 6.44 2.74 12.66
CA ASN A 93 7.54 1.78 12.78
C ASN A 93 7.25 0.67 13.80
N GLU A 94 6.50 0.98 14.86
CA GLU A 94 6.12 0.01 15.89
C GLU A 94 5.13 -1.00 15.33
N ASP A 95 4.11 -0.56 14.60
CA ASP A 95 3.16 -1.43 13.91
C ASP A 95 3.86 -2.34 12.91
N PHE A 96 4.78 -1.75 12.13
CA PHE A 96 5.57 -2.50 11.16
C PHE A 96 6.45 -3.57 11.81
N ARG A 97 7.00 -3.32 13.00
CA ARG A 97 7.81 -4.27 13.77
C ARG A 97 7.00 -5.24 14.60
N SER A 98 5.73 -4.94 14.84
CA SER A 98 4.83 -5.79 15.62
C SER A 98 4.65 -7.16 14.96
N GLN A 99 4.43 -8.18 15.79
CA GLN A 99 3.94 -9.48 15.33
C GLN A 99 2.47 -9.44 14.94
N PHE A 100 1.70 -8.48 15.50
CA PHE A 100 0.29 -8.30 15.18
C PHE A 100 0.15 -7.47 13.91
N ASN A 101 -0.43 -8.06 12.89
CA ASN A 101 -0.48 -7.50 11.54
C ASN A 101 -1.87 -7.57 10.89
N SER A 102 -2.90 -7.86 11.68
CA SER A 102 -4.27 -8.02 11.19
C SER A 102 -4.87 -6.75 10.56
N ASP A 103 -4.42 -5.57 10.97
CA ASP A 103 -4.92 -4.28 10.51
C ASP A 103 -4.39 -3.86 9.14
N TRP A 104 -3.25 -4.40 8.72
CA TRP A 104 -2.71 -4.14 7.38
C TRP A 104 -2.76 -5.37 6.46
N ALA A 105 -3.18 -6.53 6.99
CA ALA A 105 -3.35 -7.74 6.23
C ALA A 105 -4.45 -7.58 5.16
N GLY A 106 -4.16 -7.96 3.93
CA GLY A 106 -5.10 -7.84 2.81
C GLY A 106 -5.28 -6.41 2.26
N LYS A 107 -4.49 -5.44 2.71
CA LYS A 107 -4.49 -4.10 2.13
C LYS A 107 -3.69 -4.06 0.82
N LEU A 108 -4.16 -3.27 -0.13
CA LEU A 108 -3.49 -3.04 -1.41
C LEU A 108 -2.13 -2.34 -1.20
N LEU A 109 -2.11 -1.37 -0.32
CA LEU A 109 -0.94 -0.55 -0.05
C LEU A 109 -0.74 -0.36 1.45
N ILE A 110 0.44 -0.73 1.92
CA ILE A 110 0.88 -0.50 3.30
C ILE A 110 1.89 0.63 3.26
N VAL A 111 1.53 1.75 3.87
CA VAL A 111 2.38 2.93 3.98
C VAL A 111 3.05 2.91 5.36
N VAL A 112 4.37 3.05 5.39
CA VAL A 112 5.12 3.25 6.63
C VAL A 112 5.82 4.59 6.53
N ASP A 113 5.33 5.57 7.28
CA ASP A 113 5.92 6.90 7.31
C ASP A 113 7.10 6.92 8.30
N GLU A 114 8.14 7.67 7.97
CA GLU A 114 9.36 7.79 8.78
C GLU A 114 10.05 6.45 9.11
N VAL A 115 10.18 5.56 8.13
CA VAL A 115 10.86 4.27 8.32
C VAL A 115 12.33 4.50 8.64
N LEU A 116 12.73 4.11 9.84
CA LEU A 116 14.12 4.01 10.23
C LEU A 116 14.61 2.59 9.91
N LEU A 117 15.14 2.38 8.71
CA LEU A 117 15.77 1.12 8.29
C LEU A 117 17.17 0.96 8.92
N SER A 118 17.28 1.28 10.19
CA SER A 118 18.55 1.23 10.94
C SER A 118 18.94 -0.17 11.39
N ARG A 119 17.99 -1.11 11.39
CA ARG A 119 18.20 -2.48 11.81
C ARG A 119 18.17 -3.40 10.60
N ARG A 120 19.08 -4.38 10.59
CA ARG A 120 19.10 -5.45 9.58
C ARG A 120 17.77 -6.20 9.52
N GLU A 121 17.13 -6.41 10.66
CA GLU A 121 15.83 -7.07 10.79
C GLU A 121 14.71 -6.34 10.01
N ASP A 122 14.71 -5.01 9.99
CA ASP A 122 13.72 -4.21 9.26
C ASP A 122 13.87 -4.43 7.73
N SER A 123 15.11 -4.45 7.24
CA SER A 123 15.41 -4.71 5.83
C SER A 123 15.04 -6.13 5.41
N GLU A 124 15.33 -7.12 6.24
CA GLU A 124 14.95 -8.52 5.99
C GLU A 124 13.42 -8.69 6.00
N ARG A 125 12.72 -8.00 6.89
CA ARG A 125 11.25 -8.02 6.93
C ARG A 125 10.63 -7.42 5.66
N LEU A 126 11.13 -6.27 5.19
CA LEU A 126 10.70 -5.68 3.92
C LEU A 126 10.93 -6.62 2.75
N LYS A 127 12.11 -7.22 2.67
CA LYS A 127 12.45 -8.20 1.65
C LYS A 127 11.49 -9.39 1.68
N ASN A 128 11.23 -9.95 2.85
CA ASN A 128 10.31 -11.06 3.00
C ASN A 128 8.89 -10.69 2.55
N LEU A 129 8.36 -9.54 2.94
CA LEU A 129 7.04 -9.06 2.51
C LEU A 129 6.95 -8.84 1.00
N SER A 130 8.04 -8.39 0.36
CA SER A 130 8.05 -8.15 -1.08
C SER A 130 8.14 -9.43 -1.92
N THR A 131 8.69 -10.50 -1.36
CA THR A 131 8.99 -11.76 -2.11
C THR A 131 8.07 -12.93 -1.78
N THR A 132 7.48 -12.97 -0.57
CA THR A 132 6.64 -14.09 -0.15
C THR A 132 5.29 -14.14 -0.89
N LEU A 133 4.76 -15.34 -1.13
CA LEU A 133 3.44 -15.55 -1.75
C LEU A 133 2.31 -15.61 -0.72
N SER A 134 2.65 -15.89 0.53
CA SER A 134 1.69 -15.91 1.66
C SER A 134 2.35 -15.37 2.92
N TYR A 135 1.56 -14.94 3.86
CA TYR A 135 2.04 -14.54 5.18
C TYR A 135 1.02 -14.90 6.27
N LYS A 136 1.53 -15.09 7.47
CA LYS A 136 0.69 -15.36 8.63
C LYS A 136 0.12 -14.07 9.19
N VAL A 137 -1.19 -14.05 9.39
CA VAL A 137 -1.90 -12.95 10.03
C VAL A 137 -2.13 -13.31 11.49
N GLU A 138 -1.72 -12.40 12.36
CA GLU A 138 -1.89 -12.52 13.79
C GLU A 138 -2.64 -11.31 14.33
N ALA A 139 -3.81 -11.55 14.93
CA ALA A 139 -4.56 -10.56 15.68
C ALA A 139 -4.37 -10.81 17.19
N LYS A 140 -4.38 -9.73 17.97
CA LYS A 140 -4.25 -9.84 19.43
C LYS A 140 -5.36 -10.75 20.01
N GLY A 141 -4.97 -11.84 20.67
CA GLY A 141 -5.91 -12.77 21.30
C GLY A 141 -6.65 -13.73 20.34
N LYS A 142 -6.17 -13.88 19.10
CA LYS A 142 -6.71 -14.84 18.12
C LYS A 142 -5.61 -15.75 17.60
N ASP A 143 -6.00 -16.93 17.15
CA ASP A 143 -5.09 -17.86 16.49
C ASP A 143 -4.55 -17.28 15.17
N ARG A 144 -3.35 -17.70 14.81
CA ARG A 144 -2.70 -17.29 13.55
C ARG A 144 -3.40 -17.92 12.35
N ASN A 145 -3.73 -17.10 11.37
CA ASN A 145 -4.24 -17.55 10.08
C ASN A 145 -3.24 -17.23 8.98
N GLU A 146 -3.17 -18.06 7.95
CA GLU A 146 -2.37 -17.81 6.77
C GLU A 146 -3.24 -17.17 5.69
N ILE A 147 -2.73 -16.07 5.10
CA ILE A 147 -3.36 -15.40 3.97
C ILE A 147 -2.40 -15.46 2.79
N SER A 148 -2.91 -15.88 1.63
CA SER A 148 -2.17 -15.83 0.37
C SER A 148 -2.30 -14.45 -0.26
N PHE A 149 -1.22 -13.96 -0.83
CA PHE A 149 -1.28 -12.87 -1.80
C PHE A 149 -1.85 -13.45 -3.10
N PHE A 150 -2.89 -12.85 -3.60
CA PHE A 150 -3.54 -13.26 -4.84
C PHE A 150 -2.71 -12.91 -6.07
#